data_fbf3ddc3c934edf8f37675d8c0a07636
#
_entry.id   fbf3ddc3c934edf8f37675d8c0a07636
#
_cell.length_a   1.000
_cell.length_b   1.000
_cell.length_c   1.000
_cell.angle_alpha   90.00
_cell.angle_beta   90.00
_cell.angle_gamma   90.00
#
_symmetry.space_group_name_H-M   'P 1'
#
loop_
_entity.id
_entity.type
_entity.pdbx_description
1 polymer ?
#
loop_
_entity_poly.entity_id
_entity_poly.type
_entity_poly.pdbx_seq_one_letter_code
_entity_poly.pdbx_strand_id
1 'polypeptide(L)'
;MKNFRAITLLLLLGLLAVSCAPLRLGVVPAGEISNRCLPTFPDRDGWYGGDGAYSISLDGKRSLWLFGDTFVSEEKGRKDRIGMEVVLGTTLGISTCSDDQKFSIRFYLKKTNGKFASSFGGDSWLWPQDPFITDGVLYIPLLMIRPLPGPKRPFQFEIAGHIIARIKDYSAENPNDWPVDYLDWTGAIAPGIEALAAASVVHGRYVYFYPLY
;
A
#
# COMPACT_ATOMS: atom_id res chain seq x y z
N MET A 1 -29.87 -61.29 -12.19
CA MET A 1 -29.41 -60.04 -12.84
C MET A 1 -30.25 -58.77 -12.47
N LYS A 2 -31.50 -58.86 -12.06
CA LYS A 2 -32.30 -57.64 -11.65
C LYS A 2 -31.88 -57.02 -10.33
N ASN A 3 -31.40 -57.80 -9.36
CA ASN A 3 -31.02 -57.32 -8.04
C ASN A 3 -29.68 -56.56 -8.02
N PHE A 4 -28.78 -56.85 -8.96
CA PHE A 4 -27.48 -56.17 -9.05
C PHE A 4 -27.60 -54.70 -9.49
N ARG A 5 -28.55 -54.42 -10.39
CA ARG A 5 -28.83 -53.06 -10.89
C ARG A 5 -29.44 -52.15 -9.81
N ALA A 6 -30.26 -52.72 -8.91
CA ALA A 6 -30.89 -51.99 -7.83
C ALA A 6 -29.87 -51.57 -6.74
N ILE A 7 -28.92 -52.46 -6.42
CA ILE A 7 -27.87 -52.19 -5.44
C ILE A 7 -26.90 -51.14 -5.97
N THR A 8 -26.55 -51.19 -7.26
CA THR A 8 -25.65 -50.18 -7.87
C THR A 8 -26.31 -48.80 -7.91
N LEU A 9 -27.63 -48.75 -8.17
CA LEU A 9 -28.37 -47.49 -8.20
C LEU A 9 -28.49 -46.85 -6.79
N LEU A 10 -28.69 -47.65 -5.76
CA LEU A 10 -28.73 -47.22 -4.37
C LEU A 10 -27.38 -46.72 -3.86
N LEU A 11 -26.27 -47.35 -4.27
CA LEU A 11 -24.90 -46.88 -3.94
C LEU A 11 -24.57 -45.56 -4.63
N LEU A 12 -24.98 -45.37 -5.89
CA LEU A 12 -24.79 -44.11 -6.62
C LEU A 12 -25.60 -42.95 -6.01
N LEU A 13 -26.85 -43.21 -5.60
CA LEU A 13 -27.69 -42.22 -4.91
C LEU A 13 -27.16 -41.88 -3.53
N GLY A 14 -26.56 -42.82 -2.81
CA GLY A 14 -25.90 -42.60 -1.54
C GLY A 14 -24.65 -41.70 -1.65
N LEU A 15 -23.86 -41.88 -2.70
CA LEU A 15 -22.68 -41.05 -2.99
C LEU A 15 -23.04 -39.60 -3.38
N LEU A 16 -24.16 -39.40 -4.06
CA LEU A 16 -24.64 -38.07 -4.41
C LEU A 16 -25.20 -37.28 -3.20
N ALA A 17 -25.73 -37.99 -2.20
CA ALA A 17 -26.26 -37.37 -0.99
C ALA A 17 -25.14 -36.86 -0.03
N VAL A 18 -23.94 -37.46 -0.08
CA VAL A 18 -22.80 -37.05 0.77
C VAL A 18 -22.10 -35.81 0.20
N SER A 19 -22.25 -35.54 -1.10
CA SER A 19 -21.61 -34.39 -1.75
C SER A 19 -22.33 -33.04 -1.54
N CYS A 20 -23.53 -33.05 -0.94
CA CYS A 20 -24.30 -31.85 -0.62
C CYS A 20 -24.27 -31.46 0.87
N ALA A 21 -23.26 -31.88 1.63
CA ALA A 21 -23.06 -31.30 2.97
C ALA A 21 -22.73 -29.83 2.82
N PRO A 22 -23.56 -28.91 3.32
CA PRO A 22 -23.20 -27.49 3.27
C PRO A 22 -21.85 -27.32 3.98
N LEU A 23 -20.85 -26.82 3.26
CA LEU A 23 -19.64 -26.30 3.88
C LEU A 23 -20.12 -25.28 4.92
N ARG A 24 -20.13 -25.67 6.19
CA ARG A 24 -20.25 -24.72 7.29
C ARG A 24 -18.95 -23.91 7.23
N LEU A 25 -18.96 -22.83 6.48
CA LEU A 25 -18.01 -21.74 6.69
C LEU A 25 -18.17 -21.39 8.18
N GLY A 26 -17.21 -21.82 8.99
CA GLY A 26 -17.13 -21.40 10.36
C GLY A 26 -17.14 -19.88 10.33
N VAL A 27 -18.24 -19.29 10.84
CA VAL A 27 -18.27 -17.85 11.08
C VAL A 27 -17.14 -17.62 12.08
N VAL A 28 -16.01 -17.11 11.61
CA VAL A 28 -14.97 -16.60 12.50
C VAL A 28 -15.66 -15.50 13.28
N PRO A 29 -15.75 -15.62 14.63
CA PRO A 29 -16.33 -14.53 15.42
C PRO A 29 -15.61 -13.26 15.00
N ALA A 30 -16.35 -12.21 14.67
CA ALA A 30 -15.77 -10.91 14.49
C ALA A 30 -15.02 -10.60 15.79
N GLY A 31 -13.69 -10.63 15.77
CA GLY A 31 -12.88 -10.27 16.92
C GLY A 31 -13.34 -8.88 17.36
N GLU A 32 -13.41 -8.64 18.64
CA GLU A 32 -13.64 -7.30 19.15
C GLU A 32 -12.61 -6.38 18.51
N ILE A 33 -13.07 -5.38 17.77
CA ILE A 33 -12.20 -4.35 17.21
C ILE A 33 -11.63 -3.61 18.42
N SER A 34 -10.36 -3.90 18.70
CA SER A 34 -9.63 -3.15 19.71
C SER A 34 -9.51 -1.71 19.21
N ASN A 35 -10.05 -0.74 19.94
CA ASN A 35 -9.86 0.69 19.67
C ASN A 35 -8.42 1.16 19.96
N ARG A 36 -7.53 0.23 20.18
CA ARG A 36 -6.13 0.47 20.55
C ARG A 36 -5.29 0.73 19.31
N CYS A 37 -4.56 1.82 19.32
CA CYS A 37 -3.68 2.22 18.21
C CYS A 37 -4.35 2.30 16.83
N LEU A 38 -5.62 2.72 16.78
CA LEU A 38 -6.28 2.98 15.50
C LEU A 38 -5.56 4.12 14.77
N PRO A 39 -5.18 3.92 13.51
CA PRO A 39 -4.54 4.96 12.71
C PRO A 39 -5.43 6.20 12.58
N THR A 40 -4.85 7.36 12.86
CA THR A 40 -5.47 8.66 12.63
C THR A 40 -4.45 9.58 11.95
N PHE A 41 -4.91 10.35 10.98
CA PHE A 41 -4.06 11.22 10.18
C PHE A 41 -4.50 12.68 10.35
N PRO A 42 -4.07 13.35 11.44
CA PRO A 42 -4.45 14.72 11.72
C PRO A 42 -3.72 15.69 10.79
N ASP A 43 -4.38 16.81 10.48
CA ASP A 43 -3.80 17.94 9.76
C ASP A 43 -2.69 18.59 10.63
N ARG A 44 -1.44 18.22 10.39
CA ARG A 44 -0.27 18.70 11.19
C ARG A 44 1.04 18.54 10.42
N ASP A 45 2.09 19.15 10.91
CA ASP A 45 3.45 19.10 10.37
C ASP A 45 3.53 19.54 8.88
N GLY A 46 2.57 20.37 8.44
CA GLY A 46 2.46 20.81 7.07
C GLY A 46 1.69 19.84 6.13
N TRP A 47 1.31 18.65 6.62
CA TRP A 47 0.53 17.65 5.91
C TRP A 47 -0.97 17.85 6.15
N TYR A 48 -1.77 17.84 5.09
CA TYR A 48 -3.21 18.10 5.13
C TYR A 48 -4.06 17.07 4.40
N GLY A 49 -3.51 15.90 4.13
CA GLY A 49 -4.18 14.79 3.46
C GLY A 49 -3.41 14.34 2.23
N GLY A 50 -3.42 13.04 1.96
CA GLY A 50 -2.79 12.42 0.81
C GLY A 50 -3.57 11.21 0.35
N ASP A 51 -3.35 10.83 -0.91
CA ASP A 51 -3.95 9.66 -1.50
C ASP A 51 -3.32 8.38 -0.96
N GLY A 52 -4.10 7.32 -0.88
CA GLY A 52 -3.66 6.04 -0.34
C GLY A 52 -3.29 6.14 1.15
N ALA A 53 -2.82 5.09 1.72
CA ALA A 53 -2.24 5.02 3.06
C ALA A 53 -1.62 3.64 3.25
N TYR A 54 -0.65 3.29 2.41
CA TYR A 54 0.06 2.03 2.56
C TYR A 54 0.94 2.08 3.79
N SER A 55 1.03 0.97 4.51
CA SER A 55 1.85 0.93 5.72
C SER A 55 2.61 -0.37 5.88
N ILE A 56 3.76 -0.29 6.55
CA ILE A 56 4.56 -1.44 6.91
C ILE A 56 5.22 -1.25 8.27
N SER A 57 5.21 -2.29 9.10
CA SER A 57 5.96 -2.31 10.35
C SER A 57 7.46 -2.40 10.06
N LEU A 58 8.27 -1.50 10.61
CA LEU A 58 9.71 -1.47 10.42
C LEU A 58 10.45 -2.34 11.44
N ASP A 59 10.06 -2.25 12.72
CA ASP A 59 10.79 -2.86 13.85
C ASP A 59 9.88 -3.29 15.01
N GLY A 60 8.59 -3.45 14.75
CA GLY A 60 7.57 -3.78 15.76
C GLY A 60 7.17 -2.61 16.67
N LYS A 61 7.84 -1.46 16.58
CA LYS A 61 7.51 -0.22 17.31
C LYS A 61 7.11 0.90 16.37
N ARG A 62 7.81 1.03 15.24
CA ARG A 62 7.57 2.04 14.22
C ARG A 62 6.88 1.41 13.02
N SER A 63 5.95 2.15 12.42
CA SER A 63 5.39 1.82 11.11
C SER A 63 5.61 2.99 10.16
N LEU A 64 6.10 2.66 8.96
CA LEU A 64 6.16 3.59 7.84
C LEU A 64 4.78 3.69 7.20
N TRP A 65 4.39 4.91 6.85
CA TRP A 65 3.20 5.23 6.07
C TRP A 65 3.61 5.93 4.79
N LEU A 66 3.02 5.51 3.69
CA LEU A 66 3.25 6.00 2.35
C LEU A 66 1.94 6.59 1.83
N PHE A 67 1.99 7.86 1.45
CA PHE A 67 0.87 8.56 0.84
C PHE A 67 1.24 8.95 -0.58
N GLY A 68 0.28 8.93 -1.48
CA GLY A 68 0.40 9.47 -2.83
C GLY A 68 0.34 10.99 -2.85
N ASP A 69 -0.29 11.55 -3.88
CA ASP A 69 -0.41 13.01 -4.03
C ASP A 69 -0.98 13.65 -2.77
N THR A 70 -0.28 14.64 -2.24
CA THR A 70 -0.48 15.14 -0.88
C THR A 70 -0.69 16.64 -0.85
N PHE A 71 -1.76 17.09 -0.19
CA PHE A 71 -1.96 18.51 0.14
C PHE A 71 -0.99 18.92 1.23
N VAL A 72 -0.24 19.99 0.97
CA VAL A 72 0.75 20.53 1.89
C VAL A 72 0.61 22.04 2.06
N SER A 73 1.00 22.55 3.23
CA SER A 73 1.06 24.00 3.50
C SER A 73 2.02 24.29 4.65
N GLU A 74 2.71 25.42 4.59
CA GLU A 74 3.46 25.96 5.72
C GLU A 74 2.57 26.69 6.72
N GLU A 75 1.38 27.09 6.30
CA GLU A 75 0.39 27.75 7.13
C GLU A 75 -0.25 26.74 8.09
N LYS A 76 -0.13 27.00 9.40
CA LYS A 76 -0.70 26.15 10.43
C LYS A 76 -2.20 26.42 10.62
N GLY A 77 -2.95 25.34 10.89
CA GLY A 77 -4.35 25.44 11.31
C GLY A 77 -5.33 25.81 10.20
N ARG A 78 -4.97 25.58 8.96
CA ARG A 78 -5.89 25.73 7.83
C ARG A 78 -7.11 24.81 8.01
N LYS A 79 -8.28 25.33 7.69
CA LYS A 79 -9.56 24.60 7.80
C LYS A 79 -10.05 24.00 6.48
N ASP A 80 -9.49 24.42 5.38
CA ASP A 80 -9.81 23.94 4.04
C ASP A 80 -8.54 23.72 3.20
N ARG A 81 -8.68 23.09 2.05
CA ARG A 81 -7.58 22.78 1.13
C ARG A 81 -7.53 23.67 -0.09
N ILE A 82 -8.35 24.72 -0.13
CA ILE A 82 -8.44 25.65 -1.27
C ILE A 82 -7.10 26.40 -1.43
N GLY A 83 -6.48 26.28 -2.60
CA GLY A 83 -5.21 26.94 -2.91
C GLY A 83 -4.00 26.35 -2.18
N MET A 84 -4.12 25.19 -1.54
CA MET A 84 -2.95 24.45 -1.05
C MET A 84 -2.10 23.92 -2.20
N GLU A 85 -0.79 23.82 -1.96
CA GLU A 85 0.11 23.10 -2.85
C GLU A 85 -0.20 21.59 -2.79
N VAL A 86 -0.06 20.90 -3.91
CA VAL A 86 -0.11 19.44 -3.99
C VAL A 86 1.28 18.93 -4.36
N VAL A 87 1.88 18.16 -3.48
CA VAL A 87 3.07 17.40 -3.80
C VAL A 87 2.65 16.20 -4.63
N LEU A 88 3.04 16.19 -5.91
CA LEU A 88 2.84 15.04 -6.79
C LEU A 88 3.85 13.94 -6.45
N GLY A 89 3.34 12.73 -6.18
CA GLY A 89 4.15 11.56 -5.85
C GLY A 89 4.01 11.14 -4.39
N THR A 90 5.11 10.74 -3.76
CA THR A 90 5.08 10.08 -2.43
C THR A 90 5.47 11.01 -1.30
N THR A 91 4.68 11.05 -0.23
CA THR A 91 5.06 11.62 1.07
C THR A 91 5.05 10.55 2.15
N LEU A 92 5.77 10.80 3.25
CA LEU A 92 6.07 9.79 4.27
C LEU A 92 5.60 10.21 5.65
N GLY A 93 5.16 9.22 6.44
CA GLY A 93 4.90 9.36 7.86
C GLY A 93 5.49 8.18 8.65
N ILE A 94 5.92 8.44 9.88
CA ILE A 94 6.30 7.39 10.83
C ILE A 94 5.34 7.45 12.00
N SER A 95 4.70 6.33 12.28
CA SER A 95 3.84 6.18 13.46
C SER A 95 4.46 5.28 14.50
N THR A 96 4.02 5.50 15.73
CA THR A 96 4.29 4.64 16.88
C THR A 96 2.99 4.36 17.63
N CYS A 97 2.95 3.23 18.34
CA CYS A 97 1.93 2.92 19.31
C CYS A 97 2.54 2.96 20.70
N SER A 98 2.06 3.85 21.57
CA SER A 98 2.56 3.94 22.93
C SER A 98 2.04 2.79 23.82
N ASP A 99 2.65 2.59 24.99
CA ASP A 99 2.25 1.54 25.94
C ASP A 99 0.81 1.72 26.43
N ASP A 100 0.30 2.95 26.50
CA ASP A 100 -1.10 3.28 26.77
C ASP A 100 -1.99 3.17 25.51
N GLN A 101 -1.44 2.59 24.45
CA GLN A 101 -2.11 2.22 23.19
C GLN A 101 -2.71 3.40 22.42
N LYS A 102 -2.03 4.53 22.47
CA LYS A 102 -2.33 5.69 21.64
C LYS A 102 -1.47 5.68 20.38
N PHE A 103 -2.15 5.82 19.26
CA PHE A 103 -1.50 6.04 17.97
C PHE A 103 -0.93 7.46 17.91
N SER A 104 0.30 7.57 17.43
CA SER A 104 0.95 8.84 17.14
C SER A 104 1.63 8.74 15.79
N ILE A 105 1.50 9.77 14.95
CA ILE A 105 2.19 9.86 13.66
C ILE A 105 2.89 11.20 13.52
N ARG A 106 4.08 11.20 12.91
CA ARG A 106 4.80 12.38 12.45
C ARG A 106 4.95 12.29 10.94
N PHE A 107 4.59 13.36 10.24
CA PHE A 107 4.77 13.46 8.80
C PHE A 107 6.13 14.09 8.48
N TYR A 108 6.80 13.53 7.48
CA TYR A 108 8.12 13.95 7.04
C TYR A 108 8.05 14.46 5.61
N LEU A 109 7.77 15.75 5.47
CA LEU A 109 7.69 16.41 4.18
C LEU A 109 9.09 16.83 3.72
N LYS A 110 9.49 16.32 2.56
CA LYS A 110 10.75 16.68 1.92
C LYS A 110 10.65 18.07 1.33
N LYS A 111 11.75 18.81 1.39
CA LYS A 111 11.91 20.08 0.67
C LYS A 111 13.16 20.04 -0.19
N THR A 112 13.02 20.56 -1.42
CA THR A 112 14.13 20.77 -2.35
C THR A 112 14.08 22.21 -2.81
N ASN A 113 15.19 22.93 -2.62
CA ASN A 113 15.27 24.37 -2.94
C ASN A 113 14.14 25.20 -2.28
N GLY A 114 13.77 24.86 -1.03
CA GLY A 114 12.74 25.56 -0.26
C GLY A 114 11.29 25.22 -0.64
N LYS A 115 11.05 24.37 -1.63
CA LYS A 115 9.71 23.93 -2.04
C LYS A 115 9.44 22.50 -1.57
N PHE A 116 8.20 22.19 -1.28
CA PHE A 116 7.79 20.82 -1.00
C PHE A 116 8.06 19.92 -2.21
N ALA A 117 8.51 18.70 -1.95
CA ALA A 117 8.89 17.74 -2.98
C ALA A 117 8.50 16.31 -2.59
N SER A 118 8.36 15.44 -3.57
CA SER A 118 8.20 14.01 -3.37
C SER A 118 9.38 13.41 -2.63
N SER A 119 9.13 12.45 -1.75
CA SER A 119 10.15 11.71 -1.02
C SER A 119 11.00 10.82 -1.93
N PHE A 120 10.40 10.30 -3.01
CA PHE A 120 11.06 9.42 -3.97
C PHE A 120 11.10 10.03 -5.37
N GLY A 121 12.13 9.64 -6.16
CA GLY A 121 12.22 9.91 -7.59
C GLY A 121 12.62 11.34 -8.00
N GLY A 122 12.96 12.22 -7.07
CA GLY A 122 13.30 13.61 -7.40
C GLY A 122 12.13 14.31 -8.10
N ASP A 123 12.30 14.68 -9.38
CA ASP A 123 11.26 15.33 -10.18
C ASP A 123 10.26 14.34 -10.83
N SER A 124 10.45 13.04 -10.62
CA SER A 124 9.54 12.01 -11.15
C SER A 124 8.29 11.89 -10.28
N TRP A 125 7.14 11.77 -10.91
CA TRP A 125 5.86 11.56 -10.25
C TRP A 125 5.68 10.07 -9.97
N LEU A 126 5.99 9.64 -8.73
CA LEU A 126 5.95 8.24 -8.30
C LEU A 126 4.91 8.02 -7.22
N TRP A 127 3.88 7.22 -7.54
CA TRP A 127 2.86 6.81 -6.57
C TRP A 127 3.25 5.54 -5.85
N PRO A 128 3.14 5.49 -4.52
CA PRO A 128 3.47 4.31 -3.75
C PRO A 128 2.41 3.21 -3.93
N GLN A 129 2.87 1.98 -3.81
CA GLN A 129 2.06 0.78 -3.70
C GLN A 129 2.42 0.06 -2.40
N ASP A 130 1.87 -1.15 -2.18
CA ASP A 130 2.05 -1.90 -0.96
C ASP A 130 3.51 -2.34 -0.74
N PRO A 131 4.18 -1.83 0.32
CA PRO A 131 5.58 -2.13 0.61
C PRO A 131 5.74 -3.50 1.24
N PHE A 132 6.95 -4.07 1.15
CA PHE A 132 7.31 -5.31 1.83
C PHE A 132 8.75 -5.30 2.33
N ILE A 133 9.02 -6.13 3.35
CA ILE A 133 10.37 -6.35 3.87
C ILE A 133 10.71 -7.83 3.69
N THR A 134 11.88 -8.10 3.11
CA THR A 134 12.47 -9.43 3.04
C THR A 134 13.97 -9.33 3.25
N ASP A 135 14.55 -10.27 3.98
CA ASP A 135 15.96 -10.31 4.33
C ASP A 135 16.49 -8.99 4.94
N GLY A 136 15.64 -8.31 5.72
CA GLY A 136 15.99 -7.04 6.36
C GLY A 136 16.07 -5.84 5.41
N VAL A 137 15.64 -5.98 4.17
CA VAL A 137 15.60 -4.91 3.16
C VAL A 137 14.15 -4.50 2.92
N LEU A 138 13.90 -3.20 2.98
CA LEU A 138 12.61 -2.60 2.66
C LEU A 138 12.52 -2.33 1.16
N TYR A 139 11.44 -2.79 0.55
CA TYR A 139 11.10 -2.57 -0.85
C TYR A 139 9.78 -1.82 -0.94
N ILE A 140 9.75 -0.76 -1.72
CA ILE A 140 8.56 0.05 -1.97
C ILE A 140 8.30 0.06 -3.47
N PRO A 141 7.32 -0.71 -3.97
CA PRO A 141 6.89 -0.61 -5.36
C PRO A 141 6.27 0.76 -5.61
N LEU A 142 6.58 1.34 -6.77
CA LEU A 142 6.18 2.69 -7.17
C LEU A 142 5.68 2.66 -8.60
N LEU A 143 4.53 3.29 -8.86
CA LEU A 143 4.05 3.57 -10.21
C LEU A 143 4.69 4.86 -10.71
N MET A 144 5.33 4.80 -11.85
CA MET A 144 5.78 6.00 -12.56
C MET A 144 4.61 6.60 -13.33
N ILE A 145 4.22 7.79 -12.97
CA ILE A 145 3.11 8.52 -13.58
C ILE A 145 3.65 9.56 -14.54
N ARG A 146 3.01 9.72 -15.68
CA ARG A 146 3.33 10.72 -16.67
C ARG A 146 2.06 11.50 -17.07
N PRO A 147 2.09 12.84 -17.05
CA PRO A 147 0.97 13.64 -17.53
C PRO A 147 0.80 13.42 -19.03
N LEU A 148 -0.46 13.32 -19.46
CA LEU A 148 -0.81 13.28 -20.88
C LEU A 148 -0.89 14.69 -21.44
N PRO A 149 -0.45 14.92 -22.70
CA PRO A 149 -0.59 16.21 -23.36
C PRO A 149 -2.06 16.49 -23.69
N GLY A 150 -2.44 17.78 -23.72
CA GLY A 150 -3.75 18.22 -24.15
C GLY A 150 -4.44 19.16 -23.16
N PRO A 151 -5.73 19.51 -23.39
CA PRO A 151 -6.46 20.39 -22.51
C PRO A 151 -6.63 19.74 -21.13
N LYS A 152 -6.45 20.53 -20.04
CA LYS A 152 -6.55 20.04 -18.67
C LYS A 152 -7.90 19.35 -18.44
N ARG A 153 -7.84 18.05 -18.12
CA ARG A 153 -8.97 17.21 -17.71
C ARG A 153 -8.64 16.54 -16.39
N PRO A 154 -9.62 16.19 -15.58
CA PRO A 154 -9.38 15.30 -14.43
C PRO A 154 -8.74 13.99 -14.91
N PHE A 155 -7.77 13.47 -14.17
CA PHE A 155 -7.10 12.18 -14.47
C PHE A 155 -6.40 12.14 -15.85
N GLN A 156 -5.78 13.25 -16.25
CA GLN A 156 -5.03 13.34 -17.50
C GLN A 156 -3.57 12.88 -17.29
N PHE A 157 -3.41 11.61 -16.99
CA PHE A 157 -2.11 10.95 -16.80
C PHE A 157 -2.17 9.50 -17.27
N GLU A 158 -1.02 8.89 -17.43
CA GLU A 158 -0.87 7.47 -17.70
C GLU A 158 0.20 6.85 -16.81
N ILE A 159 0.15 5.53 -16.63
CA ILE A 159 1.20 4.77 -15.98
C ILE A 159 2.30 4.53 -17.01
N ALA A 160 3.47 5.10 -16.77
CA ALA A 160 4.60 5.05 -17.67
C ALA A 160 5.59 3.93 -17.32
N GLY A 161 5.48 3.34 -16.13
CA GLY A 161 6.36 2.27 -15.71
C GLY A 161 6.22 1.88 -14.25
N HIS A 162 7.06 0.93 -13.85
CA HIS A 162 7.10 0.36 -12.51
C HIS A 162 8.53 0.42 -11.96
N ILE A 163 8.71 1.10 -10.85
CA ILE A 163 9.98 1.26 -10.16
C ILE A 163 9.87 0.62 -8.78
N ILE A 164 10.94 0.04 -8.27
CA ILE A 164 11.01 -0.37 -6.86
C ILE A 164 12.10 0.43 -6.17
N ALA A 165 11.74 1.17 -5.14
CA ALA A 165 12.69 1.75 -4.22
C ALA A 165 13.15 0.67 -3.25
N ARG A 166 14.45 0.42 -3.21
CA ARG A 166 15.12 -0.54 -2.33
C ARG A 166 15.91 0.20 -1.26
N ILE A 167 15.62 -0.07 0.00
CA ILE A 167 16.21 0.61 1.16
C ILE A 167 16.80 -0.44 2.09
N LYS A 168 18.12 -0.45 2.22
CA LYS A 168 18.86 -1.41 3.06
C LYS A 168 19.04 -0.90 4.48
N ASP A 169 19.11 0.40 4.65
CA ASP A 169 19.23 1.05 5.95
C ASP A 169 18.09 2.06 6.12
N TYR A 170 17.16 1.74 7.00
CA TYR A 170 16.02 2.56 7.39
C TYR A 170 16.05 2.91 8.89
N SER A 171 17.25 3.03 9.46
CA SER A 171 17.47 3.33 10.86
C SER A 171 17.32 4.80 11.20
N ALA A 172 17.63 5.71 10.26
CA ALA A 172 17.53 7.16 10.48
C ALA A 172 16.09 7.57 10.85
N GLU A 173 15.98 8.56 11.76
CA GLU A 173 14.68 9.06 12.24
C GLU A 173 13.84 9.66 11.09
N ASN A 174 14.49 10.46 10.24
CA ASN A 174 13.83 11.05 9.08
C ASN A 174 13.92 10.09 7.89
N PRO A 175 12.81 9.53 7.40
CA PRO A 175 12.83 8.59 6.30
C PRO A 175 13.25 9.21 4.96
N ASN A 176 13.26 10.53 4.82
CA ASN A 176 13.81 11.20 3.64
C ASN A 176 15.35 11.16 3.56
N ASP A 177 16.01 10.76 4.65
CA ASP A 177 17.48 10.64 4.72
C ASP A 177 17.94 9.18 4.44
N TRP A 178 17.03 8.24 4.26
CA TRP A 178 17.38 6.86 3.97
C TRP A 178 18.03 6.74 2.59
N PRO A 179 19.13 5.97 2.46
CA PRO A 179 19.72 5.68 1.16
C PRO A 179 18.78 4.82 0.32
N VAL A 180 18.45 5.28 -0.88
CA VAL A 180 17.50 4.61 -1.78
C VAL A 180 18.19 4.21 -3.07
N ASP A 181 18.14 2.91 -3.40
CA ASP A 181 18.46 2.37 -4.72
C ASP A 181 17.16 2.18 -5.50
N TYR A 182 17.14 2.55 -6.79
CA TYR A 182 15.97 2.32 -7.64
C TYR A 182 16.20 1.16 -8.61
N LEU A 183 15.22 0.27 -8.69
CA LEU A 183 15.20 -0.86 -9.63
C LEU A 183 14.08 -0.60 -10.64
N ASP A 184 14.41 -0.52 -11.91
CA ASP A 184 13.42 -0.42 -12.99
C ASP A 184 12.88 -1.82 -13.32
N TRP A 185 11.58 -1.99 -13.12
CA TRP A 185 10.86 -3.23 -13.41
C TRP A 185 9.88 -3.10 -14.56
N THR A 186 9.84 -1.96 -15.23
CA THR A 186 8.89 -1.70 -16.32
C THR A 186 8.89 -2.80 -17.38
N GLY A 187 10.08 -3.24 -17.80
CA GLY A 187 10.22 -4.31 -18.79
C GLY A 187 9.97 -5.73 -18.27
N ALA A 188 9.84 -5.92 -16.96
CA ALA A 188 9.60 -7.23 -16.34
C ALA A 188 8.13 -7.48 -16.04
N ILE A 189 7.28 -6.44 -16.12
CA ILE A 189 5.85 -6.54 -15.82
C ILE A 189 5.09 -7.00 -17.06
N ALA A 190 4.20 -7.98 -16.89
CA ALA A 190 3.36 -8.48 -17.97
C ALA A 190 2.43 -7.39 -18.50
N PRO A 191 2.18 -7.33 -19.82
CA PRO A 191 1.22 -6.39 -20.39
C PRO A 191 -0.16 -6.50 -19.75
N GLY A 192 -0.82 -5.36 -19.53
CA GLY A 192 -2.17 -5.31 -18.93
C GLY A 192 -2.18 -5.16 -17.40
N ILE A 193 -1.02 -5.26 -16.74
CA ILE A 193 -0.92 -4.95 -15.31
C ILE A 193 -0.77 -3.43 -15.16
N GLU A 194 -1.78 -2.79 -14.55
CA GLU A 194 -1.76 -1.36 -14.25
C GLU A 194 -0.99 -1.07 -12.95
N ALA A 195 -1.22 -1.85 -11.90
CA ALA A 195 -0.52 -1.71 -10.63
C ALA A 195 -0.01 -3.08 -10.16
N LEU A 196 1.32 -3.24 -10.08
CA LEU A 196 1.94 -4.53 -9.73
C LEU A 196 1.59 -4.97 -8.30
N ALA A 197 1.66 -4.07 -7.36
CA ALA A 197 1.56 -4.34 -5.93
C ALA A 197 0.41 -3.57 -5.28
N ALA A 198 -0.82 -3.78 -5.75
CA ALA A 198 -2.00 -3.29 -5.05
C ALA A 198 -2.07 -3.91 -3.63
N ALA A 199 -1.59 -5.15 -3.50
CA ALA A 199 -1.21 -5.76 -2.23
C ALA A 199 0.01 -6.68 -2.45
N SER A 200 0.80 -6.91 -1.39
CA SER A 200 1.96 -7.80 -1.39
C SER A 200 1.97 -8.70 -0.17
N VAL A 201 2.44 -9.95 -0.32
CA VAL A 201 2.59 -10.90 0.79
C VAL A 201 3.93 -11.59 0.68
N VAL A 202 4.72 -11.54 1.75
CA VAL A 202 5.97 -12.32 1.88
C VAL A 202 5.64 -13.66 2.53
N HIS A 203 5.95 -14.76 1.85
CA HIS A 203 5.81 -16.10 2.39
C HIS A 203 7.01 -16.96 2.04
N GLY A 204 7.75 -17.43 3.04
CA GLY A 204 9.00 -18.14 2.86
C GLY A 204 10.02 -17.27 2.12
N ARG A 205 10.52 -17.77 0.99
CA ARG A 205 11.49 -17.07 0.13
C ARG A 205 10.85 -16.31 -1.05
N TYR A 206 9.53 -16.22 -1.08
CA TYR A 206 8.79 -15.64 -2.19
C TYR A 206 8.02 -14.39 -1.74
N VAL A 207 7.88 -13.45 -2.68
CA VAL A 207 6.97 -12.32 -2.57
C VAL A 207 5.85 -12.54 -3.59
N TYR A 208 4.62 -12.53 -3.12
CA TYR A 208 3.43 -12.66 -3.95
C TYR A 208 2.82 -11.28 -4.12
N PHE A 209 2.66 -10.85 -5.36
CA PHE A 209 2.00 -9.62 -5.71
C PHE A 209 0.57 -9.89 -6.16
N TYR A 210 -0.34 -9.04 -5.74
CA TYR A 210 -1.74 -9.02 -6.17
C TYR A 210 -1.95 -7.77 -7.03
N PRO A 211 -1.83 -7.90 -8.37
CA PRO A 211 -1.86 -6.75 -9.25
C PRO A 211 -3.28 -6.26 -9.51
N LEU A 212 -3.38 -5.01 -9.99
CA LEU A 212 -4.56 -4.45 -10.64
C LEU A 212 -4.39 -4.57 -12.17
N TYR A 213 -5.50 -4.89 -12.87
CA TYR A 213 -5.59 -5.01 -14.33
C TYR A 213 -6.54 -3.96 -14.88
#